data_4ea62531b590e3636e79abf3d730eec6
#
_entry.id   4ea62531b590e3636e79abf3d730eec6
#
_cell.length_a   1.000
_cell.length_b   1.000
_cell.length_c   1.000
_cell.angle_alpha   90.00
_cell.angle_beta   90.00
_cell.angle_gamma   90.00
#
_symmetry.space_group_name_H-M   'P 1'
#
loop_
_entity.id
_entity.type
_entity.pdbx_description
1 polymer ?
#
loop_
_entity_poly.entity_id
_entity_poly.type
_entity_poly.pdbx_seq_one_letter_code
_entity_poly.pdbx_strand_id
1 'polypeptide(L)'
;MALRKIQSGVDVLQAARDRVKYTFDHFEKIYVSFSAGKDSSVMLHLVMEEAIKRNRKVGVLLIDLEAQYQLTIKHAEEMFDLYSEHIIPYWVCLPIKLRNSVSNYEPVWCAWDPEREDDWVRPMPKRLGVISDPAFFDFFEPRMEFEEFIELFAAWYGDGCDTAAFIGIRTDESLNRYRTIASSKKETHFGKSWTTLVIDKAFNIYPIYDWHVTDIWKFHAVFNDKPHNPVYDRMHLAGVSLHMMRLCQPYGDDQKRGLWLYHLIEPQTWGRVVARVNGANSGALYIEERGNVTGYNKITLPPGHTWRSFCNLLLATMPAITREHYLIRFRSWIEGWHMRGYRTGIPDFAPPELEKKYWAPSWRRMCKVLLRNDWWCKGLGLTQPKSAAYGKYLELKKSKKEHGV
;
A
#
# COMPACT_ATOMS: atom_id res chain seq x y z
N MET A 1 -25.47 10.94 -6.39
CA MET A 1 -25.77 10.04 -7.53
C MET A 1 -24.73 8.94 -7.55
N ALA A 2 -25.15 7.66 -7.55
CA ALA A 2 -24.23 6.56 -7.80
C ALA A 2 -23.81 6.64 -9.26
N LEU A 3 -22.50 6.78 -9.52
CA LEU A 3 -21.97 6.73 -10.87
C LEU A 3 -22.28 5.32 -11.44
N ARG A 4 -23.20 5.24 -12.39
CA ARG A 4 -23.46 4.00 -13.10
C ARG A 4 -22.21 3.62 -13.92
N LYS A 5 -21.81 2.36 -13.85
CA LYS A 5 -20.85 1.81 -14.80
C LYS A 5 -21.44 1.98 -16.22
N ILE A 6 -20.72 2.68 -17.09
CA ILE A 6 -21.12 2.85 -18.48
C ILE A 6 -20.36 1.80 -19.30
N GLN A 7 -21.08 1.00 -20.04
CA GLN A 7 -20.46 0.08 -21.00
C GLN A 7 -19.90 0.92 -22.16
N SER A 8 -18.59 0.86 -22.35
CA SER A 8 -17.88 1.63 -23.38
C SER A 8 -17.97 0.98 -24.77
N GLY A 9 -18.45 -0.25 -24.87
CA GLY A 9 -18.41 -1.04 -26.11
C GLY A 9 -17.03 -1.54 -26.53
N VAL A 10 -16.00 -1.26 -25.69
CA VAL A 10 -14.61 -1.68 -25.94
C VAL A 10 -14.24 -2.74 -24.90
N ASP A 11 -13.55 -3.79 -25.34
CA ASP A 11 -12.99 -4.81 -24.46
C ASP A 11 -11.96 -4.20 -23.51
N VAL A 12 -11.96 -4.63 -22.23
CA VAL A 12 -11.08 -4.06 -21.19
C VAL A 12 -9.60 -4.27 -21.50
N LEU A 13 -9.24 -5.37 -22.18
CA LEU A 13 -7.86 -5.63 -22.60
C LEU A 13 -7.42 -4.61 -23.67
N GLN A 14 -8.27 -4.37 -24.68
CA GLN A 14 -7.98 -3.37 -25.71
C GLN A 14 -7.90 -1.97 -25.11
N ALA A 15 -8.83 -1.62 -24.21
CA ALA A 15 -8.80 -0.34 -23.52
C ALA A 15 -7.53 -0.16 -22.68
N ALA A 16 -7.03 -1.22 -22.01
CA ALA A 16 -5.76 -1.18 -21.28
C ALA A 16 -4.57 -0.96 -22.21
N ARG A 17 -4.52 -1.67 -23.35
CA ARG A 17 -3.48 -1.47 -24.39
C ARG A 17 -3.48 -0.06 -24.96
N ASP A 18 -4.65 0.51 -25.21
CA ASP A 18 -4.78 1.89 -25.69
C ASP A 18 -4.26 2.92 -24.68
N ARG A 19 -4.49 2.68 -23.36
CA ARG A 19 -3.95 3.53 -22.30
C ARG A 19 -2.42 3.40 -22.18
N VAL A 20 -1.90 2.19 -22.32
CA VAL A 20 -0.45 1.94 -22.34
C VAL A 20 0.16 2.67 -23.55
N LYS A 21 -0.39 2.47 -24.74
CA LYS A 21 0.07 3.15 -25.97
C LYS A 21 0.07 4.67 -25.79
N TYR A 22 -1.05 5.23 -25.30
CA TYR A 22 -1.15 6.67 -25.02
C TYR A 22 -0.02 7.14 -24.10
N THR A 23 0.29 6.38 -23.06
CA THR A 23 1.35 6.74 -22.11
C THR A 23 2.72 6.79 -22.78
N PHE A 24 3.03 5.82 -23.63
CA PHE A 24 4.27 5.82 -24.40
C PHE A 24 4.37 6.98 -25.42
N ASP A 25 3.22 7.47 -25.91
CA ASP A 25 3.17 8.58 -26.86
C ASP A 25 3.37 9.95 -26.19
N HIS A 26 3.08 10.08 -24.87
CA HIS A 26 3.01 11.37 -24.20
C HIS A 26 4.01 11.56 -23.05
N PHE A 27 4.70 10.52 -22.60
CA PHE A 27 5.63 10.61 -21.49
C PHE A 27 7.05 10.24 -21.89
N GLU A 28 8.00 11.08 -21.49
CA GLU A 28 9.41 10.85 -21.74
C GLU A 28 9.99 9.80 -20.80
N LYS A 29 9.65 9.87 -19.52
CA LYS A 29 10.09 8.93 -18.50
C LYS A 29 8.94 8.01 -18.10
N ILE A 30 9.17 6.71 -18.17
CA ILE A 30 8.15 5.70 -17.85
C ILE A 30 8.75 4.67 -16.91
N TYR A 31 8.04 4.38 -15.82
CA TYR A 31 8.36 3.22 -15.01
C TYR A 31 7.11 2.46 -14.56
N VAL A 32 7.30 1.21 -14.18
CA VAL A 32 6.26 0.31 -13.67
C VAL A 32 6.50 0.10 -12.18
N SER A 33 5.53 0.42 -11.32
CA SER A 33 5.53 0.00 -9.92
C SER A 33 5.07 -1.46 -9.85
N PHE A 34 6.04 -2.35 -9.71
CA PHE A 34 5.85 -3.78 -9.77
C PHE A 34 5.93 -4.38 -8.37
N SER A 35 4.88 -5.02 -7.91
CA SER A 35 4.80 -5.67 -6.58
C SER A 35 4.86 -7.20 -6.65
N ALA A 36 5.08 -7.78 -7.83
CA ALA A 36 4.98 -9.22 -8.10
C ALA A 36 3.60 -9.84 -7.74
N GLY A 37 2.59 -9.00 -7.51
CA GLY A 37 1.20 -9.42 -7.34
C GLY A 37 0.49 -9.64 -8.69
N LYS A 38 -0.64 -10.37 -8.69
CA LYS A 38 -1.41 -10.73 -9.91
C LYS A 38 -1.73 -9.53 -10.83
N ASP A 39 -2.12 -8.42 -10.23
CA ASP A 39 -2.53 -7.22 -10.98
C ASP A 39 -1.32 -6.49 -11.59
N SER A 40 -0.24 -6.35 -10.81
CA SER A 40 0.99 -5.72 -11.30
C SER A 40 1.74 -6.59 -12.30
N SER A 41 1.60 -7.94 -12.25
CA SER A 41 2.16 -8.84 -13.25
C SER A 41 1.47 -8.68 -14.61
N VAL A 42 0.13 -8.70 -14.63
CA VAL A 42 -0.63 -8.41 -15.88
C VAL A 42 -0.27 -7.03 -16.43
N MET A 43 -0.22 -6.02 -15.57
CA MET A 43 0.16 -4.67 -16.00
C MET A 43 1.56 -4.63 -16.59
N LEU A 44 2.54 -5.29 -15.97
CA LEU A 44 3.91 -5.36 -16.49
C LEU A 44 3.93 -6.04 -17.87
N HIS A 45 3.21 -7.16 -18.06
CA HIS A 45 3.09 -7.81 -19.36
C HIS A 45 2.56 -6.86 -20.43
N LEU A 46 1.49 -6.11 -20.15
CA LEU A 46 0.90 -5.16 -21.09
C LEU A 46 1.86 -4.01 -21.43
N VAL A 47 2.60 -3.50 -20.44
CA VAL A 47 3.59 -2.44 -20.66
C VAL A 47 4.77 -2.96 -21.50
N MET A 48 5.21 -4.19 -21.24
CA MET A 48 6.29 -4.82 -22.02
C MET A 48 5.89 -5.11 -23.47
N GLU A 49 4.63 -5.46 -23.75
CA GLU A 49 4.14 -5.59 -25.14
C GLU A 49 4.43 -4.31 -25.96
N GLU A 50 4.16 -3.14 -25.38
CA GLU A 50 4.39 -1.87 -26.08
C GLU A 50 5.87 -1.43 -26.04
N ALA A 51 6.60 -1.72 -24.96
CA ALA A 51 8.03 -1.43 -24.82
C ALA A 51 8.86 -2.19 -25.85
N ILE A 52 8.59 -3.49 -26.03
CA ILE A 52 9.24 -4.37 -27.01
C ILE A 52 8.95 -3.87 -28.43
N LYS A 53 7.68 -3.60 -28.73
CA LYS A 53 7.26 -3.10 -30.04
C LYS A 53 7.96 -1.80 -30.43
N ARG A 54 8.28 -0.95 -29.46
CA ARG A 54 8.96 0.34 -29.68
C ARG A 54 10.48 0.26 -29.49
N ASN A 55 10.99 -0.90 -29.13
CA ASN A 55 12.41 -1.09 -28.73
C ASN A 55 12.85 -0.06 -27.67
N ARG A 56 11.98 0.16 -26.66
CA ARG A 56 12.19 1.16 -25.62
C ARG A 56 12.36 0.48 -24.27
N LYS A 57 13.36 0.91 -23.48
CA LYS A 57 13.50 0.48 -22.09
C LYS A 57 12.64 1.32 -21.16
N VAL A 58 12.06 0.67 -20.14
CA VAL A 58 11.28 1.31 -19.07
C VAL A 58 11.81 0.91 -17.71
N GLY A 59 11.70 1.80 -16.72
CA GLY A 59 12.04 1.48 -15.34
C GLY A 59 11.07 0.44 -14.77
N VAL A 60 11.57 -0.52 -13.99
CA VAL A 60 10.72 -1.42 -13.20
C VAL A 60 11.15 -1.31 -11.75
N LEU A 61 10.30 -0.68 -10.94
CA LEU A 61 10.50 -0.49 -9.51
C LEU A 61 9.83 -1.62 -8.73
N LEU A 62 10.63 -2.44 -8.07
CA LEU A 62 10.20 -3.40 -7.06
C LEU A 62 10.76 -2.98 -5.71
N ILE A 63 9.90 -2.57 -4.80
CA ILE A 63 10.30 -2.34 -3.40
C ILE A 63 10.13 -3.65 -2.66
N ASP A 64 11.24 -4.27 -2.36
CA ASP A 64 11.30 -5.54 -1.66
C ASP A 64 11.22 -5.30 -0.15
N LEU A 65 10.12 -5.75 0.45
CA LEU A 65 9.80 -5.50 1.85
C LEU A 65 10.23 -6.66 2.76
N GLU A 66 11.29 -7.41 2.42
CA GLU A 66 11.87 -8.49 3.22
C GLU A 66 10.89 -9.65 3.49
N ALA A 67 9.81 -9.39 4.20
CA ALA A 67 8.85 -10.40 4.67
C ALA A 67 7.80 -10.76 3.60
N GLN A 68 8.24 -11.22 2.45
CA GLN A 68 7.40 -11.70 1.35
C GLN A 68 7.60 -13.22 1.15
N TYR A 69 6.62 -13.89 0.50
CA TYR A 69 6.76 -15.28 0.12
C TYR A 69 7.97 -15.50 -0.80
N GLN A 70 8.74 -16.54 -0.57
CA GLN A 70 9.86 -16.90 -1.46
C GLN A 70 9.40 -17.16 -2.90
N LEU A 71 8.20 -17.73 -3.06
CA LEU A 71 7.59 -17.91 -4.38
C LEU A 71 7.29 -16.57 -5.07
N THR A 72 6.94 -15.53 -4.32
CA THR A 72 6.76 -14.17 -4.86
C THR A 72 8.09 -13.60 -5.34
N ILE A 73 9.17 -13.83 -4.62
CA ILE A 73 10.51 -13.39 -5.02
C ILE A 73 10.98 -14.13 -6.28
N LYS A 74 10.79 -15.45 -6.35
CA LYS A 74 11.10 -16.24 -7.56
C LYS A 74 10.31 -15.75 -8.77
N HIS A 75 9.02 -15.44 -8.60
CA HIS A 75 8.23 -14.86 -9.69
C HIS A 75 8.77 -13.48 -10.10
N ALA A 76 9.18 -12.65 -9.15
CA ALA A 76 9.81 -11.37 -9.48
C ALA A 76 11.10 -11.57 -10.27
N GLU A 77 11.95 -12.51 -9.86
CA GLU A 77 13.18 -12.88 -10.61
C GLU A 77 12.85 -13.30 -12.04
N GLU A 78 11.90 -14.22 -12.21
CA GLU A 78 11.42 -14.68 -13.51
C GLU A 78 10.95 -13.53 -14.41
N MET A 79 10.17 -12.59 -13.86
CA MET A 79 9.67 -11.43 -14.61
C MET A 79 10.80 -10.47 -15.02
N PHE A 80 11.78 -10.24 -14.14
CA PHE A 80 12.95 -9.41 -14.46
C PHE A 80 13.85 -10.06 -15.51
N ASP A 81 14.01 -11.38 -15.48
CA ASP A 81 14.78 -12.12 -16.47
C ASP A 81 14.08 -12.17 -17.82
N LEU A 82 12.76 -12.42 -17.82
CA LEU A 82 11.92 -12.45 -19.03
C LEU A 82 12.01 -11.15 -19.83
N TYR A 83 12.09 -10.02 -19.16
CA TYR A 83 12.08 -8.70 -19.80
C TYR A 83 13.42 -7.94 -19.70
N SER A 84 14.52 -8.63 -19.37
CA SER A 84 15.82 -8.02 -19.09
C SER A 84 16.34 -7.05 -20.15
N GLU A 85 16.03 -7.31 -21.42
CA GLU A 85 16.46 -6.44 -22.54
C GLU A 85 15.71 -5.10 -22.61
N HIS A 86 14.47 -5.05 -22.05
CA HIS A 86 13.56 -3.91 -22.17
C HIS A 86 13.25 -3.21 -20.85
N ILE A 87 13.92 -3.62 -19.76
CA ILE A 87 13.75 -2.98 -18.45
C ILE A 87 15.04 -2.33 -17.95
N ILE A 88 14.87 -1.32 -17.11
CA ILE A 88 15.91 -0.78 -16.22
C ILE A 88 15.49 -1.21 -14.81
N PRO A 89 16.20 -2.18 -14.20
CA PRO A 89 15.79 -2.76 -12.93
C PRO A 89 16.10 -1.82 -11.75
N TYR A 90 15.08 -1.60 -10.90
CA TYR A 90 15.19 -0.95 -9.59
C TYR A 90 14.60 -1.89 -8.55
N TRP A 91 15.37 -2.89 -8.12
CA TRP A 91 14.99 -3.83 -7.07
C TRP A 91 15.52 -3.33 -5.74
N VAL A 92 14.67 -2.64 -4.99
CA VAL A 92 15.07 -1.88 -3.80
C VAL A 92 14.97 -2.74 -2.55
N CYS A 93 16.11 -3.01 -1.92
CA CYS A 93 16.26 -3.70 -0.63
C CYS A 93 16.92 -2.74 0.37
N LEU A 94 16.22 -1.68 0.74
CA LEU A 94 16.69 -0.63 1.64
C LEU A 94 15.97 -0.67 3.00
N PRO A 95 16.55 -0.11 4.06
CA PRO A 95 15.94 -0.05 5.39
C PRO A 95 14.75 0.91 5.42
N ILE A 96 13.60 0.42 4.91
CA ILE A 96 12.35 1.16 4.80
C ILE A 96 11.45 0.86 6.00
N LYS A 97 10.93 1.92 6.60
CA LYS A 97 10.01 1.84 7.73
C LYS A 97 8.58 1.54 7.27
N LEU A 98 7.96 0.58 7.94
CA LEU A 98 6.65 0.07 7.62
C LEU A 98 5.74 0.00 8.84
N ARG A 99 4.44 0.03 8.61
CA ARG A 99 3.44 -0.20 9.65
C ARG A 99 3.45 -1.65 10.11
N ASN A 100 3.51 -1.86 11.45
CA ASN A 100 3.20 -3.11 12.11
C ASN A 100 1.80 -3.02 12.75
N SER A 101 0.80 -3.62 12.13
CA SER A 101 -0.59 -3.58 12.59
C SER A 101 -0.95 -4.73 13.54
N VAL A 102 -0.03 -5.68 13.74
CA VAL A 102 -0.25 -6.84 14.62
C VAL A 102 0.22 -6.59 16.04
N SER A 103 0.87 -5.44 16.31
CA SER A 103 1.33 -5.06 17.66
C SER A 103 0.96 -3.62 18.00
N ASN A 104 0.62 -3.40 19.27
CA ASN A 104 0.51 -2.07 19.88
C ASN A 104 1.83 -1.64 20.57
N TYR A 105 2.73 -2.58 20.81
CA TYR A 105 4.02 -2.33 21.47
C TYR A 105 5.09 -1.89 20.48
N GLU A 106 5.07 -2.45 19.28
CA GLU A 106 5.97 -2.13 18.19
C GLU A 106 5.13 -1.74 16.96
N PRO A 107 4.59 -0.50 16.90
CA PRO A 107 3.63 -0.09 15.88
C PRO A 107 4.22 0.06 14.48
N VAL A 108 5.55 0.04 14.38
CA VAL A 108 6.32 0.13 13.15
C VAL A 108 7.48 -0.87 13.18
N TRP A 109 7.92 -1.32 12.02
CA TRP A 109 9.11 -2.14 11.83
C TRP A 109 9.90 -1.64 10.63
N CYS A 110 11.16 -2.05 10.51
CA CYS A 110 12.02 -1.68 9.39
C CYS A 110 12.36 -2.94 8.61
N ALA A 111 12.00 -2.98 7.33
CA ALA A 111 12.46 -4.03 6.42
C ALA A 111 13.96 -3.81 6.15
N TRP A 112 14.70 -4.91 5.96
CA TRP A 112 16.14 -4.88 5.66
C TRP A 112 16.96 -4.02 6.65
N ASP A 113 16.52 -4.01 7.92
CA ASP A 113 17.24 -3.32 9.00
C ASP A 113 18.61 -3.96 9.22
N PRO A 114 19.74 -3.24 8.94
CA PRO A 114 21.07 -3.83 9.06
C PRO A 114 21.45 -4.17 10.52
N GLU A 115 20.82 -3.52 11.51
CA GLU A 115 21.02 -3.84 12.92
C GLU A 115 20.35 -5.17 13.33
N ARG A 116 19.51 -5.73 12.44
CA ARG A 116 18.75 -6.97 12.66
C ARG A 116 18.89 -7.97 11.53
N GLU A 117 20.05 -8.05 10.89
CA GLU A 117 20.29 -8.91 9.75
C GLU A 117 20.04 -10.40 10.08
N ASP A 118 20.44 -10.86 11.26
CA ASP A 118 20.22 -12.24 11.73
C ASP A 118 18.71 -12.60 11.83
N ASP A 119 17.86 -11.61 12.04
CA ASP A 119 16.41 -11.76 12.17
C ASP A 119 15.66 -11.67 10.82
N TRP A 120 16.32 -11.34 9.74
CA TRP A 120 15.64 -11.20 8.45
C TRP A 120 14.86 -12.46 8.08
N VAL A 121 13.66 -12.25 7.56
CA VAL A 121 12.76 -13.35 7.18
C VAL A 121 13.39 -14.26 6.12
N ARG A 122 14.19 -13.69 5.24
CA ARG A 122 14.95 -14.38 4.20
C ARG A 122 16.25 -13.64 3.86
N PRO A 123 17.19 -14.29 3.20
CA PRO A 123 18.40 -13.60 2.70
C PRO A 123 18.02 -12.57 1.63
N MET A 124 18.80 -11.50 1.56
CA MET A 124 18.70 -10.50 0.51
C MET A 124 19.04 -11.11 -0.85
N PRO A 125 18.27 -10.81 -1.92
CA PRO A 125 18.56 -11.32 -3.26
C PRO A 125 19.94 -10.86 -3.75
N LYS A 126 20.70 -11.78 -4.36
CA LYS A 126 22.03 -11.52 -4.92
C LYS A 126 21.95 -11.57 -6.45
N ARG A 127 21.45 -10.48 -7.06
CA ARG A 127 21.33 -10.37 -8.51
C ARG A 127 21.62 -8.95 -8.99
N LEU A 128 21.89 -8.82 -10.30
CA LEU A 128 22.04 -7.50 -10.93
C LEU A 128 20.72 -6.70 -10.79
N GLY A 129 20.85 -5.42 -10.45
CA GLY A 129 19.71 -4.51 -10.27
C GLY A 129 19.14 -4.46 -8.86
N VAL A 130 19.66 -5.24 -7.91
CA VAL A 130 19.36 -5.10 -6.47
C VAL A 130 20.12 -3.90 -5.92
N ILE A 131 19.37 -3.01 -5.27
CA ILE A 131 19.87 -1.78 -4.65
C ILE A 131 19.75 -1.95 -3.15
N SER A 132 20.89 -2.14 -2.48
CA SER A 132 21.01 -2.30 -1.03
C SER A 132 21.84 -1.20 -0.37
N ASP A 133 22.52 -0.37 -1.17
CA ASP A 133 23.27 0.77 -0.68
C ASP A 133 22.35 1.98 -0.51
N PRO A 134 22.17 2.49 0.74
CA PRO A 134 21.38 3.70 1.00
C PRO A 134 21.85 4.94 0.23
N ALA A 135 23.13 5.02 -0.14
CA ALA A 135 23.69 6.15 -0.88
C ALA A 135 23.32 6.13 -2.39
N PHE A 136 22.71 5.04 -2.90
CA PHE A 136 22.32 4.94 -4.31
C PHE A 136 21.32 6.04 -4.71
N PHE A 137 20.38 6.35 -3.82
CA PHE A 137 19.43 7.44 -4.02
C PHE A 137 19.83 8.63 -3.15
N ASP A 138 20.10 9.75 -3.74
CA ASP A 138 20.53 10.98 -3.03
C ASP A 138 19.44 11.59 -2.13
N PHE A 139 18.20 11.12 -2.27
CA PHE A 139 17.06 11.49 -1.43
C PHE A 139 16.79 10.52 -0.28
N PHE A 140 17.42 9.35 -0.27
CA PHE A 140 17.07 8.31 0.69
C PHE A 140 17.73 8.54 2.05
N GLU A 141 16.91 8.48 3.09
CA GLU A 141 17.34 8.45 4.48
C GLU A 141 16.95 7.09 5.11
N PRO A 142 17.86 6.40 5.83
CA PRO A 142 17.51 5.15 6.52
C PRO A 142 16.27 5.31 7.39
N ARG A 143 15.37 4.32 7.36
CA ARG A 143 14.07 4.32 8.03
C ARG A 143 13.05 5.33 7.49
N MET A 144 13.25 5.82 6.26
CA MET A 144 12.24 6.55 5.49
C MET A 144 10.95 5.74 5.41
N GLU A 145 9.78 6.39 5.41
CA GLU A 145 8.50 5.72 5.24
C GLU A 145 8.29 5.28 3.78
N PHE A 146 7.60 4.16 3.59
CA PHE A 146 7.33 3.58 2.27
C PHE A 146 6.65 4.57 1.31
N GLU A 147 5.66 5.29 1.79
CA GLU A 147 4.92 6.28 1.00
C GLU A 147 5.79 7.45 0.58
N GLU A 148 6.69 7.85 1.45
CA GLU A 148 7.68 8.91 1.21
C GLU A 148 8.67 8.49 0.12
N PHE A 149 9.19 7.27 0.20
CA PHE A 149 10.09 6.73 -0.81
C PHE A 149 9.47 6.74 -2.22
N ILE A 150 8.20 6.33 -2.35
CA ILE A 150 7.52 6.27 -3.66
C ILE A 150 7.41 7.65 -4.29
N GLU A 151 7.04 8.68 -3.51
CA GLU A 151 6.90 10.04 -4.02
C GLU A 151 8.27 10.60 -4.47
N LEU A 152 9.30 10.39 -3.67
CA LEU A 152 10.65 10.86 -3.97
C LEU A 152 11.30 10.09 -5.13
N PHE A 153 11.06 8.78 -5.23
CA PHE A 153 11.50 7.99 -6.37
C PHE A 153 10.90 8.52 -7.69
N ALA A 154 9.62 8.85 -7.69
CA ALA A 154 8.97 9.40 -8.89
C ALA A 154 9.63 10.72 -9.35
N ALA A 155 9.95 11.59 -8.41
CA ALA A 155 10.63 12.85 -8.69
C ALA A 155 12.10 12.66 -9.13
N TRP A 156 12.81 11.74 -8.47
CA TRP A 156 14.20 11.41 -8.78
C TRP A 156 14.32 10.75 -10.16
N TYR A 157 13.47 9.75 -10.44
CA TYR A 157 13.45 9.04 -11.72
C TYR A 157 13.09 9.98 -12.89
N GLY A 158 12.16 10.88 -12.64
CA GLY A 158 11.69 11.85 -13.63
C GLY A 158 12.75 12.88 -13.99
N ASP A 159 13.59 13.26 -13.07
CA ASP A 159 14.62 14.28 -13.25
C ASP A 159 14.14 15.57 -13.96
N GLY A 160 12.93 16.00 -13.63
CA GLY A 160 12.29 17.19 -14.19
C GLY A 160 11.57 16.97 -15.53
N CYS A 161 11.55 15.73 -16.07
CA CYS A 161 10.80 15.36 -17.27
C CYS A 161 9.37 14.90 -16.91
N ASP A 162 8.49 14.92 -17.90
CA ASP A 162 7.15 14.34 -17.78
C ASP A 162 7.25 12.84 -17.57
N THR A 163 6.77 12.37 -16.42
CA THR A 163 7.00 11.02 -15.92
C THR A 163 5.69 10.28 -15.70
N ALA A 164 5.62 9.05 -16.18
CA ALA A 164 4.51 8.14 -15.96
C ALA A 164 4.92 6.96 -15.08
N ALA A 165 4.18 6.75 -13.99
CA ALA A 165 4.26 5.58 -13.12
C ALA A 165 3.07 4.67 -13.39
N PHE A 166 3.27 3.52 -13.98
CA PHE A 166 2.21 2.52 -14.14
C PHE A 166 1.92 1.85 -12.79
N ILE A 167 0.68 1.94 -12.33
CA ILE A 167 0.20 1.40 -11.05
C ILE A 167 -0.94 0.42 -11.30
N GLY A 168 -0.75 -0.83 -10.87
CA GLY A 168 -1.70 -1.94 -11.10
C GLY A 168 -2.87 -1.95 -10.11
N ILE A 169 -3.59 -0.85 -9.94
CA ILE A 169 -4.79 -0.81 -9.09
C ILE A 169 -6.07 -0.96 -9.90
N ARG A 170 -7.08 -1.60 -9.28
CA ARG A 170 -8.43 -1.78 -9.84
C ARG A 170 -9.48 -1.18 -8.91
N THR A 171 -10.51 -0.58 -9.48
CA THR A 171 -11.63 0.01 -8.72
C THR A 171 -12.43 -1.05 -7.95
N ASP A 172 -12.36 -2.29 -8.40
CA ASP A 172 -13.04 -3.46 -7.84
C ASP A 172 -12.44 -3.95 -6.51
N GLU A 173 -11.19 -3.58 -6.20
CA GLU A 173 -10.48 -4.11 -5.03
C GLU A 173 -10.90 -3.46 -3.71
N SER A 174 -11.19 -2.17 -3.71
CA SER A 174 -11.60 -1.45 -2.50
C SER A 174 -12.23 -0.10 -2.79
N LEU A 175 -13.04 0.38 -1.84
CA LEU A 175 -13.64 1.71 -1.91
C LEU A 175 -12.58 2.83 -2.00
N ASN A 176 -11.41 2.66 -1.37
CA ASN A 176 -10.34 3.66 -1.44
C ASN A 176 -9.75 3.73 -2.84
N ARG A 177 -9.50 2.58 -3.50
CA ARG A 177 -9.00 2.52 -4.88
C ARG A 177 -10.03 3.09 -5.87
N TYR A 178 -11.31 2.77 -5.67
CA TYR A 178 -12.39 3.40 -6.42
C TYR A 178 -12.38 4.93 -6.28
N ARG A 179 -12.26 5.45 -5.06
CA ARG A 179 -12.21 6.90 -4.80
C ARG A 179 -11.00 7.57 -5.44
N THR A 180 -9.84 6.91 -5.45
CA THR A 180 -8.64 7.42 -6.11
C THR A 180 -8.89 7.66 -7.61
N ILE A 181 -9.58 6.74 -8.27
CA ILE A 181 -9.90 6.85 -9.71
C ILE A 181 -11.05 7.83 -9.95
N ALA A 182 -12.13 7.74 -9.16
CA ALA A 182 -13.36 8.50 -9.37
C ALA A 182 -13.33 9.95 -8.84
N SER A 183 -12.25 10.36 -8.16
CA SER A 183 -12.14 11.71 -7.59
C SER A 183 -12.14 12.76 -8.70
N SER A 184 -13.08 13.71 -8.62
CA SER A 184 -13.13 14.89 -9.51
C SER A 184 -12.16 16.00 -9.09
N LYS A 185 -11.53 15.86 -7.91
CA LYS A 185 -10.60 16.86 -7.35
C LYS A 185 -9.14 16.59 -7.70
N LYS A 186 -8.85 15.46 -8.34
CA LYS A 186 -7.50 15.11 -8.75
C LYS A 186 -7.12 15.83 -10.03
N GLU A 187 -5.89 16.23 -10.15
CA GLU A 187 -5.32 16.70 -11.39
C GLU A 187 -5.00 15.50 -12.30
N THR A 188 -5.36 15.63 -13.57
CA THR A 188 -5.27 14.54 -14.56
C THR A 188 -4.47 15.01 -15.77
N HIS A 189 -3.80 14.08 -16.44
CA HIS A 189 -3.12 14.36 -17.69
C HIS A 189 -4.14 14.51 -18.83
N PHE A 190 -4.29 15.71 -19.38
CA PHE A 190 -5.24 16.06 -20.44
C PHE A 190 -6.67 15.50 -20.24
N GLY A 191 -7.19 15.57 -19.01
CA GLY A 191 -8.55 15.12 -18.70
C GLY A 191 -8.74 13.60 -18.66
N LYS A 192 -7.68 12.80 -18.75
CA LYS A 192 -7.76 11.33 -18.69
C LYS A 192 -8.02 10.86 -17.27
N SER A 193 -9.23 10.40 -16.95
CA SER A 193 -9.66 9.99 -15.60
C SER A 193 -8.84 8.86 -14.98
N TRP A 194 -8.13 8.08 -15.78
CA TRP A 194 -7.23 7.00 -15.39
C TRP A 194 -5.79 7.47 -15.14
N THR A 195 -5.56 8.79 -14.99
CA THR A 195 -4.30 9.39 -14.60
C THR A 195 -4.47 10.23 -13.34
N THR A 196 -3.42 10.43 -12.57
CA THR A 196 -3.42 11.31 -11.39
C THR A 196 -2.05 11.93 -11.21
N LEU A 197 -1.96 13.26 -11.19
CA LEU A 197 -0.75 13.96 -10.78
C LEU A 197 -0.45 13.64 -9.31
N VAL A 198 0.74 13.13 -9.03
CA VAL A 198 1.19 12.80 -7.67
C VAL A 198 2.11 13.88 -7.16
N ILE A 199 3.04 14.28 -7.99
CA ILE A 199 4.09 15.24 -7.68
C ILE A 199 4.43 15.94 -9.00
N ASP A 200 5.15 17.08 -8.95
CA ASP A 200 5.48 17.87 -10.14
C ASP A 200 5.87 16.99 -11.33
N LYS A 201 5.12 17.10 -12.44
CA LYS A 201 5.30 16.36 -13.69
C LYS A 201 5.24 14.83 -13.61
N ALA A 202 5.00 14.24 -12.43
CA ALA A 202 4.89 12.78 -12.29
C ALA A 202 3.44 12.35 -12.10
N PHE A 203 2.96 11.50 -12.99
CA PHE A 203 1.59 11.00 -13.01
C PHE A 203 1.53 9.50 -12.75
N ASN A 204 0.63 9.10 -11.86
CA ASN A 204 0.20 7.71 -11.77
C ASN A 204 -0.74 7.38 -12.92
N ILE A 205 -0.50 6.27 -13.59
CA ILE A 205 -1.26 5.74 -14.71
C ILE A 205 -1.89 4.43 -14.29
N TYR A 206 -3.20 4.30 -14.47
CA TYR A 206 -3.98 3.12 -14.04
C TYR A 206 -4.57 2.38 -15.24
N PRO A 207 -3.78 1.59 -16.00
CA PRO A 207 -4.24 1.03 -17.27
C PRO A 207 -5.34 -0.01 -17.11
N ILE A 208 -5.36 -0.73 -15.99
CA ILE A 208 -6.29 -1.83 -15.69
C ILE A 208 -7.35 -1.45 -14.64
N TYR A 209 -7.61 -0.16 -14.42
CA TYR A 209 -8.47 0.31 -13.32
C TYR A 209 -9.90 -0.22 -13.36
N ASP A 210 -10.41 -0.51 -14.54
CA ASP A 210 -11.77 -0.97 -14.83
C ASP A 210 -11.91 -2.50 -14.91
N TRP A 211 -10.80 -3.25 -14.75
CA TRP A 211 -10.82 -4.71 -14.77
C TRP A 211 -11.44 -5.31 -13.51
N HIS A 212 -12.18 -6.41 -13.68
CA HIS A 212 -12.57 -7.30 -12.59
C HIS A 212 -11.45 -8.31 -12.26
N VAL A 213 -11.53 -8.92 -11.08
CA VAL A 213 -10.55 -9.97 -10.72
C VAL A 213 -10.61 -11.15 -11.71
N THR A 214 -11.76 -11.43 -12.28
CA THR A 214 -11.95 -12.46 -13.31
C THR A 214 -11.23 -12.14 -14.61
N ASP A 215 -11.08 -10.85 -14.96
CA ASP A 215 -10.36 -10.44 -16.17
C ASP A 215 -8.85 -10.69 -16.02
N ILE A 216 -8.31 -10.51 -14.81
CA ILE A 216 -6.91 -10.85 -14.49
C ILE A 216 -6.65 -12.33 -14.72
N TRP A 217 -7.51 -13.22 -14.20
CA TRP A 217 -7.34 -14.67 -14.38
C TRP A 217 -7.64 -15.13 -15.80
N LYS A 218 -8.58 -14.48 -16.48
CA LYS A 218 -8.84 -14.72 -17.91
C LYS A 218 -7.62 -14.35 -18.75
N PHE A 219 -6.91 -13.26 -18.42
CA PHE A 219 -5.68 -12.89 -19.11
C PHE A 219 -4.64 -14.03 -19.03
N HIS A 220 -4.36 -14.55 -17.84
CA HIS A 220 -3.41 -15.64 -17.67
C HIS A 220 -3.88 -16.96 -18.30
N ALA A 221 -5.19 -17.21 -18.34
CA ALA A 221 -5.74 -18.38 -19.02
C ALA A 221 -5.64 -18.31 -20.56
N VAL A 222 -5.66 -17.10 -21.13
CA VAL A 222 -5.55 -16.88 -22.58
C VAL A 222 -4.09 -16.80 -23.03
N PHE A 223 -3.23 -16.17 -22.24
CA PHE A 223 -1.81 -15.96 -22.53
C PHE A 223 -0.94 -16.88 -21.65
N ASN A 224 -0.88 -18.16 -22.00
CA ASN A 224 -0.20 -19.22 -21.24
C ASN A 224 1.33 -19.02 -21.18
N ASP A 225 1.89 -18.26 -22.10
CA ASP A 225 3.31 -17.88 -22.17
C ASP A 225 3.70 -16.77 -21.19
N LYS A 226 2.72 -16.17 -20.54
CA LYS A 226 2.91 -15.09 -19.58
C LYS A 226 2.82 -15.60 -18.14
N PRO A 227 3.95 -15.66 -17.40
CA PRO A 227 3.95 -16.21 -16.05
C PRO A 227 3.11 -15.39 -15.08
N HIS A 228 2.54 -16.07 -14.08
CA HIS A 228 1.88 -15.48 -12.93
C HIS A 228 2.46 -15.98 -11.62
N ASN A 229 2.25 -15.24 -10.53
CA ASN A 229 2.81 -15.61 -9.25
C ASN A 229 2.11 -16.88 -8.67
N PRO A 230 2.86 -18.00 -8.48
CA PRO A 230 2.29 -19.30 -8.07
C PRO A 230 1.75 -19.33 -6.63
N VAL A 231 2.00 -18.29 -5.81
CA VAL A 231 1.38 -18.16 -4.49
C VAL A 231 -0.15 -18.12 -4.60
N TYR A 232 -0.69 -17.54 -5.68
CA TYR A 232 -2.13 -17.47 -5.87
C TYR A 232 -2.78 -18.83 -6.12
N ASP A 233 -2.07 -19.74 -6.82
CA ASP A 233 -2.54 -21.12 -7.01
C ASP A 233 -2.61 -21.86 -5.67
N ARG A 234 -1.61 -21.65 -4.82
CA ARG A 234 -1.60 -22.21 -3.46
C ARG A 234 -2.69 -21.61 -2.58
N MET A 235 -2.96 -20.30 -2.70
CA MET A 235 -4.09 -19.66 -2.03
C MET A 235 -5.43 -20.26 -2.50
N HIS A 236 -5.57 -20.54 -3.80
CA HIS A 236 -6.75 -21.15 -4.35
C HIS A 236 -6.96 -22.56 -3.80
N LEU A 237 -5.91 -23.39 -3.79
CA LEU A 237 -5.94 -24.74 -3.20
C LEU A 237 -6.25 -24.69 -1.69
N ALA A 238 -5.85 -23.64 -0.99
CA ALA A 238 -6.20 -23.39 0.42
C ALA A 238 -7.64 -22.89 0.63
N GLY A 239 -8.47 -22.79 -0.43
CA GLY A 239 -9.86 -22.36 -0.35
C GLY A 239 -10.05 -20.84 -0.24
N VAL A 240 -9.02 -20.03 -0.49
CA VAL A 240 -9.16 -18.57 -0.49
C VAL A 240 -9.91 -18.12 -1.74
N SER A 241 -10.97 -17.35 -1.56
CA SER A 241 -11.73 -16.81 -2.70
C SER A 241 -10.91 -15.78 -3.51
N LEU A 242 -11.16 -15.71 -4.81
CA LEU A 242 -10.42 -14.82 -5.73
C LEU A 242 -10.35 -13.35 -5.28
N HIS A 243 -11.43 -12.84 -4.68
CA HIS A 243 -11.49 -11.46 -4.17
C HIS A 243 -10.65 -11.24 -2.90
N MET A 244 -10.37 -12.30 -2.16
CA MET A 244 -9.58 -12.24 -0.91
C MET A 244 -8.09 -12.50 -1.14
N MET A 245 -7.70 -12.96 -2.32
CA MET A 245 -6.30 -13.22 -2.67
C MET A 245 -5.52 -11.93 -2.82
N ARG A 246 -4.73 -11.60 -1.81
CA ARG A 246 -3.86 -10.41 -1.78
C ARG A 246 -2.46 -10.78 -1.34
N LEU A 247 -1.48 -10.13 -1.92
CA LEU A 247 -0.07 -10.20 -1.53
C LEU A 247 0.42 -8.83 -1.14
N CYS A 248 0.86 -8.69 0.09
CA CYS A 248 1.56 -7.54 0.64
C CYS A 248 2.40 -8.00 1.83
N GLN A 249 3.17 -7.10 2.44
CA GLN A 249 3.93 -7.45 3.64
C GLN A 249 2.99 -7.93 4.77
N PRO A 250 3.34 -9.00 5.51
CA PRO A 250 2.40 -9.74 6.36
C PRO A 250 1.89 -8.95 7.58
N TYR A 251 2.62 -7.95 8.02
CA TYR A 251 2.32 -7.20 9.25
C TYR A 251 1.46 -5.95 9.02
N GLY A 252 1.12 -5.63 7.76
CA GLY A 252 0.29 -4.49 7.38
C GLY A 252 -1.19 -4.69 7.67
N ASP A 253 -1.93 -3.59 7.74
CA ASP A 253 -3.37 -3.59 8.00
C ASP A 253 -4.19 -4.44 7.01
N ASP A 254 -3.75 -4.50 5.75
CA ASP A 254 -4.45 -5.25 4.70
C ASP A 254 -4.16 -6.75 4.76
N GLN A 255 -2.98 -7.18 5.24
CA GLN A 255 -2.53 -8.58 5.21
C GLN A 255 -2.63 -9.31 6.53
N LYS A 256 -2.82 -8.64 7.66
CA LYS A 256 -2.89 -9.29 8.97
C LYS A 256 -3.89 -10.46 9.04
N ARG A 257 -4.92 -10.44 8.20
CA ARG A 257 -5.91 -11.52 8.07
C ARG A 257 -5.40 -12.72 7.28
N GLY A 258 -4.38 -12.55 6.48
CA GLY A 258 -3.75 -13.60 5.68
C GLY A 258 -2.46 -14.12 6.29
N LEU A 259 -2.09 -13.67 7.49
CA LEU A 259 -0.83 -14.08 8.13
C LEU A 259 -0.75 -15.62 8.31
N TRP A 260 -1.87 -16.26 8.64
CA TRP A 260 -1.95 -17.73 8.75
C TRP A 260 -1.62 -18.47 7.45
N LEU A 261 -1.80 -17.83 6.28
CA LEU A 261 -1.49 -18.45 4.99
C LEU A 261 0.01 -18.74 4.82
N TYR A 262 0.89 -17.99 5.51
CA TYR A 262 2.32 -18.30 5.53
C TYR A 262 2.59 -19.68 6.11
N HIS A 263 1.91 -20.05 7.19
CA HIS A 263 2.03 -21.39 7.78
C HIS A 263 1.62 -22.49 6.80
N LEU A 264 0.59 -22.23 6.00
CA LEU A 264 0.06 -23.22 5.06
C LEU A 264 0.86 -23.27 3.75
N ILE A 265 1.25 -22.12 3.20
CA ILE A 265 1.88 -22.00 1.88
C ILE A 265 3.40 -22.21 1.97
N GLU A 266 4.05 -21.63 2.97
CA GLU A 266 5.49 -21.67 3.20
C GLU A 266 5.82 -21.89 4.69
N PRO A 267 5.61 -23.09 5.24
CA PRO A 267 5.84 -23.35 6.67
C PRO A 267 7.29 -23.10 7.10
N GLN A 268 8.26 -23.22 6.20
CA GLN A 268 9.67 -22.94 6.47
C GLN A 268 9.92 -21.44 6.72
N THR A 269 9.21 -20.57 6.03
CA THR A 269 9.30 -19.10 6.20
C THR A 269 8.50 -18.65 7.43
N TRP A 270 7.48 -19.41 7.82
CA TRP A 270 6.58 -19.06 8.92
C TRP A 270 7.29 -18.75 10.23
N GLY A 271 8.23 -19.61 10.66
CA GLY A 271 8.97 -19.40 11.90
C GLY A 271 9.69 -18.05 11.95
N ARG A 272 10.33 -17.66 10.85
CA ARG A 272 10.99 -16.36 10.71
C ARG A 272 10.00 -15.19 10.66
N VAL A 273 8.89 -15.35 9.95
CA VAL A 273 7.82 -14.33 9.87
C VAL A 273 7.26 -14.00 11.26
N VAL A 274 6.99 -15.01 12.11
CA VAL A 274 6.43 -14.75 13.44
C VAL A 274 7.47 -14.26 14.44
N ALA A 275 8.75 -14.57 14.25
CA ALA A 275 9.83 -14.09 15.09
C ALA A 275 10.28 -12.65 14.75
N ARG A 276 10.06 -12.19 13.50
CA ARG A 276 10.59 -10.92 12.99
C ARG A 276 10.05 -9.69 13.68
N VAL A 277 8.77 -9.68 14.03
CA VAL A 277 8.10 -8.55 14.69
C VAL A 277 7.25 -9.00 15.87
N ASN A 278 7.19 -8.18 16.90
CA ASN A 278 6.34 -8.44 18.06
C ASN A 278 4.86 -8.48 17.65
N GLY A 279 4.12 -9.44 18.20
CA GLY A 279 2.68 -9.62 17.99
C GLY A 279 2.32 -10.52 16.82
N ALA A 280 3.25 -10.87 15.93
CA ALA A 280 2.95 -11.70 14.77
C ALA A 280 2.49 -13.11 15.17
N ASN A 281 3.14 -13.74 16.12
CA ASN A 281 2.75 -15.07 16.63
C ASN A 281 1.38 -15.04 17.30
N SER A 282 1.13 -14.09 18.18
CA SER A 282 -0.18 -13.93 18.85
C SER A 282 -1.29 -13.63 17.85
N GLY A 283 -1.02 -12.74 16.86
CA GLY A 283 -1.96 -12.43 15.78
C GLY A 283 -2.34 -13.64 14.95
N ALA A 284 -1.42 -14.57 14.75
CA ALA A 284 -1.67 -15.81 14.02
C ALA A 284 -2.48 -16.84 14.81
N LEU A 285 -2.20 -17.00 16.09
CA LEU A 285 -2.88 -17.96 16.98
C LEU A 285 -4.36 -17.59 17.19
N TYR A 286 -4.67 -16.29 17.31
CA TYR A 286 -6.03 -15.81 17.62
C TYR A 286 -6.84 -15.43 16.39
N ILE A 287 -6.37 -15.72 15.20
CA ILE A 287 -7.04 -15.31 13.96
C ILE A 287 -8.37 -16.02 13.73
N GLU A 288 -8.52 -17.22 14.29
CA GLU A 288 -9.79 -17.99 14.25
C GLU A 288 -10.78 -17.48 15.30
N GLU A 289 -10.33 -16.88 16.37
CA GLU A 289 -11.18 -16.14 17.29
C GLU A 289 -11.66 -14.84 16.63
N ARG A 290 -12.67 -14.95 15.81
CA ARG A 290 -13.27 -13.92 14.93
C ARG A 290 -13.77 -12.68 15.70
N GLY A 291 -12.93 -12.06 16.52
CA GLY A 291 -13.48 -11.03 17.34
C GLY A 291 -12.69 -9.73 17.39
N ASN A 292 -11.63 -9.73 18.15
CA ASN A 292 -10.96 -8.50 18.55
C ASN A 292 -9.87 -8.07 17.56
N VAL A 293 -9.13 -9.02 17.02
CA VAL A 293 -7.99 -8.73 16.13
C VAL A 293 -8.44 -8.39 14.69
N THR A 294 -9.53 -8.98 14.23
CA THR A 294 -10.02 -8.77 12.84
C THR A 294 -11.05 -7.64 12.72
N GLY A 295 -11.53 -7.07 13.84
CA GLY A 295 -12.47 -5.95 13.85
C GLY A 295 -13.90 -6.32 13.41
N TYR A 296 -14.29 -7.60 13.43
CA TYR A 296 -15.63 -8.05 13.06
C TYR A 296 -16.59 -8.19 14.23
N ASN A 297 -16.12 -8.25 15.48
CA ASN A 297 -17.00 -8.35 16.62
C ASN A 297 -17.69 -7.02 16.92
N LYS A 298 -18.94 -7.14 17.38
CA LYS A 298 -19.69 -6.02 17.94
C LYS A 298 -18.98 -5.56 19.20
N ILE A 299 -18.32 -4.41 19.12
CA ILE A 299 -17.67 -3.79 20.27
C ILE A 299 -18.75 -3.39 21.27
N THR A 300 -18.71 -3.99 22.44
CA THR A 300 -19.61 -3.71 23.58
C THR A 300 -18.87 -2.91 24.63
N LEU A 301 -19.59 -2.05 25.31
CA LEU A 301 -19.06 -1.29 26.43
C LEU A 301 -18.96 -2.23 27.66
N PRO A 302 -17.82 -2.32 28.32
CA PRO A 302 -17.70 -3.09 29.57
C PRO A 302 -18.61 -2.54 30.67
N PRO A 303 -19.12 -3.41 31.57
CA PRO A 303 -19.91 -2.97 32.71
C PRO A 303 -19.18 -1.91 33.56
N GLY A 304 -19.91 -0.91 34.06
CA GLY A 304 -19.33 0.15 34.91
C GLY A 304 -18.58 1.26 34.17
N HIS A 305 -18.48 1.20 32.84
CA HIS A 305 -17.82 2.22 32.05
C HIS A 305 -18.79 3.08 31.22
N THR A 306 -18.44 4.36 31.00
CA THR A 306 -18.88 5.14 29.85
C THR A 306 -17.87 4.93 28.71
N TRP A 307 -18.23 5.27 27.47
CA TRP A 307 -17.27 5.20 26.34
C TRP A 307 -16.08 6.11 26.57
N ARG A 308 -16.28 7.27 27.22
CA ARG A 308 -15.18 8.17 27.59
C ARG A 308 -14.24 7.52 28.60
N SER A 309 -14.77 6.95 29.70
CA SER A 309 -13.94 6.32 30.73
C SER A 309 -13.20 5.09 30.18
N PHE A 310 -13.86 4.31 29.32
CA PHE A 310 -13.24 3.15 28.66
C PHE A 310 -12.14 3.57 27.66
N CYS A 311 -12.37 4.64 26.88
CA CYS A 311 -11.35 5.19 26.00
C CYS A 311 -10.09 5.62 26.79
N ASN A 312 -10.29 6.31 27.92
CA ASN A 312 -9.19 6.71 28.79
C ASN A 312 -8.44 5.51 29.40
N LEU A 313 -9.14 4.46 29.80
CA LEU A 313 -8.55 3.21 30.27
C LEU A 313 -7.67 2.59 29.16
N LEU A 314 -8.22 2.46 27.94
CA LEU A 314 -7.47 1.92 26.80
C LEU A 314 -6.19 2.73 26.51
N LEU A 315 -6.27 4.05 26.56
CA LEU A 315 -5.10 4.92 26.38
C LEU A 315 -4.10 4.76 27.54
N ALA A 316 -4.56 4.65 28.78
CA ALA A 316 -3.70 4.52 29.94
C ALA A 316 -2.92 3.18 29.94
N THR A 317 -3.52 2.11 29.42
CA THR A 317 -2.92 0.78 29.34
C THR A 317 -2.03 0.56 28.11
N MET A 318 -2.05 1.48 27.15
CA MET A 318 -1.20 1.39 25.96
C MET A 318 0.27 1.77 26.27
N PRO A 319 1.24 1.22 25.51
CA PRO A 319 2.61 1.71 25.49
C PRO A 319 2.69 3.21 25.19
N ALA A 320 3.66 3.90 25.76
CA ALA A 320 3.79 5.36 25.67
C ALA A 320 3.77 5.87 24.21
N ILE A 321 4.56 5.25 23.35
CA ILE A 321 4.65 5.58 21.91
C ILE A 321 3.28 5.53 21.21
N THR A 322 2.55 4.44 21.40
CA THR A 322 1.23 4.23 20.78
C THR A 322 0.19 5.18 21.36
N ARG A 323 0.21 5.37 22.68
CA ARG A 323 -0.67 6.31 23.37
C ARG A 323 -0.48 7.74 22.88
N GLU A 324 0.75 8.21 22.77
CA GLU A 324 1.05 9.56 22.34
C GLU A 324 0.59 9.81 20.90
N HIS A 325 0.83 8.86 20.00
CA HIS A 325 0.32 8.90 18.63
C HIS A 325 -1.20 9.11 18.59
N TYR A 326 -1.97 8.28 19.33
CA TYR A 326 -3.44 8.43 19.35
C TYR A 326 -3.88 9.74 20.03
N LEU A 327 -3.20 10.20 21.07
CA LEU A 327 -3.54 11.46 21.74
C LEU A 327 -3.39 12.66 20.81
N ILE A 328 -2.33 12.72 20.00
CA ILE A 328 -2.12 13.78 19.01
C ILE A 328 -3.27 13.77 17.99
N ARG A 329 -3.60 12.60 17.45
CA ARG A 329 -4.69 12.44 16.47
C ARG A 329 -6.05 12.81 17.04
N PHE A 330 -6.32 12.39 18.27
CA PHE A 330 -7.58 12.68 18.96
C PHE A 330 -7.73 14.16 19.29
N ARG A 331 -6.67 14.85 19.73
CA ARG A 331 -6.70 16.30 19.95
C ARG A 331 -7.12 17.03 18.69
N SER A 332 -6.43 16.81 17.58
CA SER A 332 -6.75 17.43 16.30
C SER A 332 -8.19 17.15 15.85
N TRP A 333 -8.67 15.92 16.06
CA TRP A 333 -10.06 15.57 15.74
C TRP A 333 -11.08 16.25 16.63
N ILE A 334 -10.85 16.33 17.94
CA ILE A 334 -11.72 17.02 18.93
C ILE A 334 -11.75 18.51 18.61
N GLU A 335 -10.62 19.14 18.36
CA GLU A 335 -10.53 20.56 17.98
C GLU A 335 -11.37 20.85 16.72
N GLY A 336 -11.26 19.99 15.71
CA GLY A 336 -12.07 20.09 14.50
C GLY A 336 -13.58 20.02 14.77
N TRP A 337 -14.03 19.25 15.78
CA TRP A 337 -15.43 19.20 16.17
C TRP A 337 -15.87 20.37 17.06
N HIS A 338 -14.97 20.89 17.90
CA HIS A 338 -15.23 22.13 18.65
C HIS A 338 -15.52 23.31 17.69
N MET A 339 -14.74 23.43 16.62
CA MET A 339 -14.97 24.44 15.57
C MET A 339 -16.30 24.24 14.83
N ARG A 340 -16.82 23.01 14.76
CA ARG A 340 -18.13 22.68 14.16
C ARG A 340 -19.31 22.82 15.12
N GLY A 341 -19.10 23.38 16.32
CA GLY A 341 -20.17 23.70 17.28
C GLY A 341 -20.29 22.78 18.49
N TYR A 342 -19.48 21.71 18.61
CA TYR A 342 -19.47 20.83 19.81
C TYR A 342 -18.62 21.43 20.95
N ARG A 343 -18.93 22.68 21.35
CA ARG A 343 -18.13 23.43 22.33
C ARG A 343 -18.18 22.87 23.74
N THR A 344 -19.27 22.19 24.11
CA THR A 344 -19.48 21.56 25.43
C THR A 344 -18.75 20.22 25.57
N GLY A 345 -18.08 19.75 24.50
CA GLY A 345 -17.33 18.50 24.46
C GLY A 345 -17.93 17.44 23.56
N ILE A 346 -17.22 16.34 23.41
CA ILE A 346 -17.63 15.21 22.60
C ILE A 346 -18.62 14.34 23.40
N PRO A 347 -19.81 13.99 22.85
CA PRO A 347 -20.75 13.12 23.53
C PRO A 347 -20.23 11.70 23.67
N ASP A 348 -20.72 10.96 24.66
CA ASP A 348 -20.32 9.59 24.92
C ASP A 348 -20.66 8.67 23.73
N PHE A 349 -21.85 8.82 23.17
CA PHE A 349 -22.30 8.14 21.96
C PHE A 349 -23.17 9.08 21.10
N ALA A 350 -23.34 8.74 19.84
CA ALA A 350 -24.25 9.41 18.92
C ALA A 350 -25.09 8.36 18.16
N PRO A 351 -26.20 8.75 17.51
CA PRO A 351 -26.99 7.85 16.69
C PRO A 351 -26.12 7.13 15.67
N PRO A 352 -26.22 5.79 15.54
CA PRO A 352 -25.34 4.99 14.68
C PRO A 352 -25.30 5.46 13.23
N GLU A 353 -26.44 5.94 12.71
CA GLU A 353 -26.54 6.44 11.33
C GLU A 353 -25.72 7.72 11.10
N LEU A 354 -25.65 8.59 12.10
CA LEU A 354 -24.85 9.82 12.02
C LEU A 354 -23.36 9.51 12.18
N GLU A 355 -23.00 8.59 13.09
CA GLU A 355 -21.62 8.13 13.23
C GLU A 355 -21.10 7.49 11.95
N LYS A 356 -21.91 6.62 11.31
CA LYS A 356 -21.57 5.93 10.07
C LYS A 356 -21.29 6.88 8.90
N LYS A 357 -22.03 8.01 8.88
CA LYS A 357 -21.84 9.06 7.87
C LYS A 357 -20.76 10.10 8.24
N TYR A 358 -20.09 9.94 9.39
CA TYR A 358 -19.15 10.93 9.94
C TYR A 358 -19.77 12.30 10.24
N TRP A 359 -21.07 12.35 10.53
CA TRP A 359 -21.81 13.59 10.81
C TRP A 359 -21.91 13.93 12.29
N ALA A 360 -21.56 13.00 13.16
CA ALA A 360 -21.53 13.24 14.61
C ALA A 360 -20.26 12.62 15.23
N PRO A 361 -19.65 13.33 16.22
CA PRO A 361 -18.56 12.78 17.01
C PRO A 361 -19.09 11.91 18.15
N SER A 362 -18.25 10.98 18.65
CA SER A 362 -18.53 10.31 19.92
C SER A 362 -17.27 9.64 20.48
N TRP A 363 -17.22 9.47 21.80
CA TRP A 363 -16.21 8.66 22.47
C TRP A 363 -16.27 7.19 22.03
N ARG A 364 -17.47 6.69 21.73
CA ARG A 364 -17.65 5.34 21.17
C ARG A 364 -16.82 5.13 19.88
N ARG A 365 -16.77 6.12 19.00
CA ARG A 365 -15.95 6.04 17.77
C ARG A 365 -14.45 6.03 18.09
N MET A 366 -14.02 6.84 19.05
CA MET A 366 -12.63 6.86 19.49
C MET A 366 -12.22 5.50 20.09
N CYS A 367 -13.06 4.91 20.97
CA CYS A 367 -12.83 3.55 21.47
C CYS A 367 -12.70 2.51 20.34
N LYS A 368 -13.58 2.58 19.32
CA LYS A 368 -13.50 1.67 18.16
C LYS A 368 -12.20 1.79 17.40
N VAL A 369 -11.64 2.98 17.28
CA VAL A 369 -10.32 3.21 16.66
C VAL A 369 -9.23 2.53 17.46
N LEU A 370 -9.21 2.69 18.79
CA LEU A 370 -8.21 2.08 19.66
C LEU A 370 -8.28 0.54 19.62
N LEU A 371 -9.49 -0.01 19.81
CA LEU A 371 -9.73 -1.45 19.83
C LEU A 371 -9.40 -2.14 18.50
N ARG A 372 -9.50 -1.42 17.39
CA ARG A 372 -9.15 -1.93 16.06
C ARG A 372 -7.71 -1.70 15.67
N ASN A 373 -6.93 -1.05 16.53
CA ASN A 373 -5.60 -0.58 16.22
C ASN A 373 -5.55 0.21 14.89
N ASP A 374 -6.57 1.08 14.69
CA ASP A 374 -6.69 1.93 13.50
C ASP A 374 -5.72 3.12 13.62
N TRP A 375 -4.47 2.89 13.29
CA TRP A 375 -3.36 3.82 13.46
C TRP A 375 -3.62 5.19 12.82
N TRP A 376 -4.18 5.18 11.63
CA TRP A 376 -4.45 6.43 10.92
C TRP A 376 -5.78 7.08 11.32
N CYS A 377 -6.49 6.50 12.26
CA CYS A 377 -7.81 6.98 12.73
C CYS A 377 -8.80 7.15 11.56
N LYS A 378 -8.77 6.27 10.58
CA LYS A 378 -9.69 6.26 9.43
C LYS A 378 -11.16 6.16 9.90
N GLY A 379 -11.40 5.45 11.01
CA GLY A 379 -12.70 5.37 11.68
C GLY A 379 -13.22 6.71 12.19
N LEU A 380 -12.36 7.71 12.35
CA LEU A 380 -12.72 9.09 12.69
C LEU A 380 -12.83 10.00 11.45
N GLY A 381 -12.54 9.50 10.26
CA GLY A 381 -12.49 10.28 9.02
C GLY A 381 -11.15 11.00 8.82
N LEU A 382 -10.12 10.66 9.59
CA LEU A 382 -8.77 11.16 9.37
C LEU A 382 -8.06 10.34 8.30
N THR A 383 -7.05 10.93 7.69
CA THR A 383 -6.20 10.27 6.69
C THR A 383 -4.76 10.19 7.19
N GLN A 384 -3.96 9.37 6.54
CA GLN A 384 -2.52 9.41 6.70
C GLN A 384 -2.00 10.82 6.34
N PRO A 385 -1.14 11.44 7.15
CA PRO A 385 -0.51 12.71 6.80
C PRO A 385 0.24 12.58 5.47
N LYS A 386 0.21 13.64 4.66
CA LYS A 386 1.10 13.71 3.51
C LYS A 386 2.53 13.90 4.00
N SER A 387 3.47 13.25 3.32
CA SER A 387 4.89 13.44 3.58
C SER A 387 5.32 14.88 3.28
N ALA A 388 6.21 15.43 4.10
CA ALA A 388 6.90 16.70 3.82
C ALA A 388 8.18 16.50 2.99
N ALA A 389 8.51 15.27 2.65
CA ALA A 389 9.75 14.88 2.00
C ALA A 389 9.98 15.56 0.66
N TYR A 390 8.91 15.74 -0.12
CA TYR A 390 9.04 16.43 -1.41
C TYR A 390 9.47 17.89 -1.28
N GLY A 391 8.99 18.60 -0.27
CA GLY A 391 9.46 19.96 0.02
C GLY A 391 10.97 19.96 0.30
N LYS A 392 11.44 19.06 1.15
CA LYS A 392 12.86 18.88 1.45
C LYS A 392 13.70 18.51 0.22
N TYR A 393 13.18 17.62 -0.63
CA TYR A 393 13.84 17.22 -1.87
C TYR A 393 14.03 18.41 -2.83
N LEU A 394 13.02 19.26 -2.99
CA LEU A 394 13.12 20.48 -3.80
C LEU A 394 14.14 21.46 -3.23
N GLU A 395 14.21 21.60 -1.92
CA GLU A 395 15.21 22.43 -1.24
C GLU A 395 16.62 21.88 -1.47
N LEU A 396 16.81 20.56 -1.35
CA LEU A 396 18.08 19.89 -1.64
C LEU A 396 18.51 20.05 -3.11
N LYS A 397 17.58 19.90 -4.06
CA LYS A 397 17.86 20.13 -5.50
C LYS A 397 18.25 21.58 -5.79
N LYS A 398 17.59 22.56 -5.15
CA LYS A 398 17.97 23.97 -5.26
C LYS A 398 19.37 24.21 -4.71
N SER A 399 19.65 23.72 -3.52
CA SER A 399 20.96 23.86 -2.87
C SER A 399 22.09 23.25 -3.71
N LYS A 400 21.91 22.03 -4.26
CA LYS A 400 22.90 21.41 -5.16
C LYS A 400 23.13 22.25 -6.43
N LYS A 401 22.06 22.80 -7.03
CA LYS A 401 22.16 23.63 -8.23
C LYS A 401 22.85 24.98 -7.98
N GLU A 402 22.68 25.54 -6.78
CA GLU A 402 23.33 26.78 -6.35
C GLU A 402 24.80 26.56 -5.99
N HIS A 403 25.21 25.36 -5.59
CA HIS A 403 26.59 25.02 -5.21
C HIS A 403 27.35 24.27 -6.31
N GLY A 404 26.77 24.07 -7.50
CA GLY A 404 27.47 23.50 -8.67
C GLY A 404 27.82 22.03 -8.57
N VAL A 405 27.08 21.26 -7.75
CA VAL A 405 27.23 19.81 -7.57
C VAL A 405 26.09 19.07 -8.24
#